data_9fe177d8d290961a76e938f49e0ca376
#
_entry.id   9fe177d8d290961a76e938f49e0ca376
#
_cell.length_a   1.000
_cell.length_b   1.000
_cell.length_c   1.000
_cell.angle_alpha   90.00
_cell.angle_beta   90.00
_cell.angle_gamma   90.00
#
_symmetry.space_group_name_H-M   'P 1'
#
loop_
_entity.id
_entity.type
_entity.pdbx_description
1 polymer ?
#
loop_
_entity_poly.entity_id
_entity_poly.type
_entity_poly.pdbx_seq_one_letter_code
_entity_poly.pdbx_strand_id
1 'polypeptide(L)'
;MRLEAHHMNHDLLFLPGLLCDDRLWRDQQALFPAAVIADLTQDDHIDAMAYRAFALMPGRFALCGLSMGGYVALAMMRIAPERITRLCLFDTSARADTHEQQRRRRGLMALTRGNRFRGVTPKLLPQLLHPDRLAEPEITQDVLDMAARVGRDAFLRQQQAILTRPDSRADLPLFALPTIIAVGEQDALTPPNLAVEMAEAIPGARLRTIPHCGHLPPMEQPEATNDILREWLA
;
A
#
# COMPACT_ATOMS: atom_id res chain seq x y z
N MET A 1 -21.92 -34.16 4.27
CA MET A 1 -20.48 -34.14 4.03
C MET A 1 -20.09 -32.66 4.15
N ARG A 2 -19.62 -32.20 5.32
CA ARG A 2 -19.17 -30.83 5.55
C ARG A 2 -17.79 -30.73 4.89
N LEU A 3 -17.67 -29.89 3.87
CA LEU A 3 -16.37 -29.41 3.38
C LEU A 3 -15.74 -28.61 4.52
N GLU A 4 -14.79 -29.22 5.21
CA GLU A 4 -13.89 -28.49 6.10
C GLU A 4 -13.12 -27.50 5.23
N ALA A 5 -13.49 -26.21 5.36
CA ALA A 5 -12.67 -25.14 4.85
C ALA A 5 -11.33 -25.23 5.61
N HIS A 6 -10.32 -25.75 4.97
CA HIS A 6 -8.95 -25.62 5.43
C HIS A 6 -8.67 -24.11 5.43
N HIS A 7 -8.84 -23.48 6.58
CA HIS A 7 -8.30 -22.17 6.85
C HIS A 7 -6.79 -22.33 6.76
N MET A 8 -6.25 -22.07 5.58
CA MET A 8 -4.81 -21.88 5.42
C MET A 8 -4.45 -20.65 6.26
N ASN A 9 -3.96 -20.88 7.46
CA ASN A 9 -3.52 -19.83 8.38
C ASN A 9 -2.19 -19.29 7.85
N HIS A 10 -2.25 -18.41 6.84
CA HIS A 10 -1.08 -17.69 6.38
C HIS A 10 -0.84 -16.56 7.35
N ASP A 11 0.34 -16.54 7.98
CA ASP A 11 0.80 -15.34 8.64
C ASP A 11 0.84 -14.22 7.59
N LEU A 12 0.04 -13.18 7.77
CA LEU A 12 -0.19 -12.13 6.78
C LEU A 12 0.11 -10.77 7.39
N LEU A 13 0.92 -9.99 6.68
CA LEU A 13 1.26 -8.62 7.04
C LEU A 13 0.69 -7.65 6.00
N PHE A 14 -0.10 -6.69 6.46
CA PHE A 14 -0.58 -5.55 5.68
C PHE A 14 0.24 -4.30 5.96
N LEU A 15 0.64 -3.61 4.90
CA LEU A 15 1.37 -2.34 4.94
C LEU A 15 0.50 -1.22 4.36
N PRO A 16 0.07 -0.25 5.18
CA PRO A 16 -0.79 0.85 4.73
C PRO A 16 -0.04 1.89 3.89
N GLY A 17 -0.81 2.72 3.20
CA GLY A 17 -0.29 3.84 2.41
C GLY A 17 0.08 5.08 3.23
N LEU A 18 0.53 6.12 2.54
CA LEU A 18 0.76 7.45 3.12
C LEU A 18 -0.54 8.00 3.71
N LEU A 19 -0.48 8.49 4.95
CA LEU A 19 -1.64 9.01 5.70
C LEU A 19 -2.77 7.98 5.92
N CYS A 20 -2.46 6.68 5.82
CA CYS A 20 -3.37 5.60 6.13
C CYS A 20 -2.98 4.91 7.45
N ASP A 21 -3.99 4.42 8.15
CA ASP A 21 -3.87 3.60 9.34
C ASP A 21 -4.58 2.24 9.13
N ASP A 22 -4.93 1.53 10.20
CA ASP A 22 -5.61 0.24 10.18
C ASP A 22 -6.99 0.28 9.52
N ARG A 23 -7.67 1.45 9.48
CA ARG A 23 -8.95 1.64 8.79
C ARG A 23 -8.86 1.26 7.31
N LEU A 24 -7.70 1.47 6.67
CA LEU A 24 -7.48 1.09 5.27
C LEU A 24 -7.81 -0.39 5.01
N TRP A 25 -7.38 -1.26 5.92
CA TRP A 25 -7.48 -2.72 5.78
C TRP A 25 -8.60 -3.36 6.62
N ARG A 26 -9.53 -2.56 7.18
CA ARG A 26 -10.60 -3.03 8.08
C ARG A 26 -11.40 -4.20 7.50
N ASP A 27 -11.81 -4.09 6.24
CA ASP A 27 -12.67 -5.08 5.61
C ASP A 27 -11.90 -6.35 5.23
N GLN A 28 -10.60 -6.21 4.93
CA GLN A 28 -9.68 -7.32 4.70
C GLN A 28 -9.30 -8.01 6.03
N GLN A 29 -9.08 -7.24 7.08
CA GLN A 29 -8.82 -7.81 8.41
C GLN A 29 -10.02 -8.58 8.95
N ALA A 30 -11.25 -8.17 8.65
CA ALA A 30 -12.44 -8.94 8.99
C ALA A 30 -12.46 -10.33 8.32
N LEU A 31 -11.90 -10.44 7.12
CA LEU A 31 -11.73 -11.72 6.40
C LEU A 31 -10.53 -12.53 6.91
N PHE A 32 -9.45 -11.85 7.29
CA PHE A 32 -8.19 -12.42 7.79
C PHE A 32 -7.90 -11.91 9.21
N PRO A 33 -8.63 -12.36 10.25
CA PRO A 33 -8.55 -11.78 11.59
C PRO A 33 -7.20 -11.97 12.29
N ALA A 34 -6.36 -12.93 11.83
CA ALA A 34 -5.00 -13.13 12.30
C ALA A 34 -3.97 -12.24 11.58
N ALA A 35 -4.37 -11.49 10.55
CA ALA A 35 -3.46 -10.61 9.83
C ALA A 35 -2.99 -9.45 10.73
N VAL A 36 -1.72 -9.10 10.58
CA VAL A 36 -1.11 -7.96 11.27
C VAL A 36 -1.11 -6.75 10.34
N ILE A 37 -1.46 -5.58 10.85
CA ILE A 37 -1.33 -4.31 10.13
C ILE A 37 -0.16 -3.54 10.75
N ALA A 38 0.83 -3.17 9.93
CA ALA A 38 1.99 -2.45 10.41
C ALA A 38 1.70 -0.96 10.64
N ASP A 39 2.25 -0.40 11.72
CA ASP A 39 2.32 1.05 11.91
C ASP A 39 3.54 1.60 11.15
N LEU A 40 3.30 2.34 10.06
CA LEU A 40 4.32 2.99 9.24
C LEU A 40 4.45 4.49 9.54
N THR A 41 4.12 4.92 10.76
CA THR A 41 4.13 6.34 11.17
C THR A 41 5.40 6.77 11.89
N GLN A 42 6.26 5.83 12.31
CA GLN A 42 7.34 6.08 13.27
C GLN A 42 8.67 6.47 12.62
N ASP A 43 8.92 6.05 11.39
CA ASP A 43 10.23 6.16 10.73
C ASP A 43 10.17 7.11 9.53
N ASP A 44 11.31 7.73 9.19
CA ASP A 44 11.49 8.65 8.08
C ASP A 44 12.31 8.08 6.91
N HIS A 45 12.55 6.75 6.93
CA HIS A 45 13.23 5.98 5.88
C HIS A 45 12.48 4.68 5.61
N ILE A 46 12.34 4.33 4.34
CA ILE A 46 11.63 3.10 3.91
C ILE A 46 12.27 1.84 4.51
N ASP A 47 13.60 1.77 4.56
CA ASP A 47 14.30 0.61 5.13
C ASP A 47 14.06 0.50 6.66
N ALA A 48 13.98 1.62 7.38
CA ALA A 48 13.65 1.60 8.81
C ALA A 48 12.20 1.12 9.05
N MET A 49 11.26 1.57 8.23
CA MET A 49 9.89 1.04 8.23
C MET A 49 9.87 -0.47 7.95
N ALA A 50 10.67 -0.95 7.00
CA ALA A 50 10.79 -2.37 6.67
C ALA A 50 11.33 -3.19 7.86
N TYR A 51 12.38 -2.74 8.54
CA TYR A 51 12.91 -3.40 9.74
C TYR A 51 11.90 -3.45 10.88
N ARG A 52 11.14 -2.36 11.11
CA ARG A 52 10.07 -2.32 12.11
C ARG A 52 8.94 -3.29 11.76
N ALA A 53 8.56 -3.37 10.49
CA ALA A 53 7.54 -4.29 10.00
C ALA A 53 7.99 -5.76 10.16
N PHE A 54 9.26 -6.09 9.89
CA PHE A 54 9.80 -7.44 10.13
C PHE A 54 9.73 -7.86 11.60
N ALA A 55 9.88 -6.92 12.54
CA ALA A 55 9.81 -7.23 13.98
C ALA A 55 8.40 -7.67 14.43
N LEU A 56 7.37 -7.37 13.66
CA LEU A 56 5.99 -7.80 13.95
C LEU A 56 5.73 -9.27 13.59
N MET A 57 6.56 -9.86 12.72
CA MET A 57 6.34 -11.17 12.14
C MET A 57 7.52 -12.10 12.48
N PRO A 58 7.37 -13.08 13.38
CA PRO A 58 8.50 -13.88 13.85
C PRO A 58 9.03 -14.92 12.84
N GLY A 59 8.23 -15.29 11.84
CA GLY A 59 8.54 -16.36 10.88
C GLY A 59 8.59 -15.88 9.43
N ARG A 60 8.16 -16.77 8.54
CA ARG A 60 7.87 -16.47 7.13
C ARG A 60 6.40 -16.12 7.01
N PHE A 61 6.09 -15.13 6.18
CA PHE A 61 4.73 -14.59 6.04
C PHE A 61 4.42 -14.14 4.62
N ALA A 62 3.13 -13.99 4.33
CA ALA A 62 2.62 -13.33 3.15
C ALA A 62 2.61 -11.82 3.36
N LEU A 63 3.03 -11.05 2.36
CA LEU A 63 3.22 -9.61 2.46
C LEU A 63 2.34 -8.87 1.46
N CYS A 64 1.50 -7.97 1.97
CA CYS A 64 0.62 -7.16 1.15
C CYS A 64 0.83 -5.67 1.46
N GLY A 65 1.06 -4.85 0.43
CA GLY A 65 1.30 -3.42 0.61
C GLY A 65 0.55 -2.55 -0.39
N LEU A 66 0.02 -1.42 0.09
CA LEU A 66 -0.63 -0.42 -0.75
C LEU A 66 0.21 0.86 -0.80
N SER A 67 0.43 1.40 -2.01
CA SER A 67 1.07 2.71 -2.22
C SER A 67 2.43 2.81 -1.52
N MET A 68 2.59 3.68 -0.51
CA MET A 68 3.80 3.73 0.33
C MET A 68 4.12 2.38 0.98
N GLY A 69 3.10 1.64 1.43
CA GLY A 69 3.27 0.27 1.94
C GLY A 69 3.87 -0.68 0.90
N GLY A 70 3.60 -0.46 -0.39
CA GLY A 70 4.27 -1.14 -1.48
C GLY A 70 5.77 -0.82 -1.57
N TYR A 71 6.17 0.44 -1.34
CA TYR A 71 7.61 0.80 -1.27
C TYR A 71 8.31 0.10 -0.12
N VAL A 72 7.63 -0.01 1.03
CA VAL A 72 8.15 -0.76 2.18
C VAL A 72 8.23 -2.26 1.85
N ALA A 73 7.23 -2.82 1.17
CA ALA A 73 7.23 -4.22 0.74
C ALA A 73 8.42 -4.52 -0.21
N LEU A 74 8.69 -3.64 -1.17
CA LEU A 74 9.86 -3.77 -2.07
C LEU A 74 11.18 -3.69 -1.30
N ALA A 75 11.28 -2.83 -0.28
CA ALA A 75 12.45 -2.80 0.60
C ALA A 75 12.59 -4.11 1.40
N MET A 76 11.51 -4.65 1.93
CA MET A 76 11.51 -5.93 2.64
C MET A 76 11.98 -7.07 1.72
N MET A 77 11.54 -7.09 0.46
CA MET A 77 12.01 -8.04 -0.55
C MET A 77 13.51 -7.93 -0.83
N ARG A 78 14.09 -6.73 -0.77
CA ARG A 78 15.53 -6.51 -0.93
C ARG A 78 16.33 -6.93 0.31
N ILE A 79 15.77 -6.70 1.53
CA ILE A 79 16.47 -6.92 2.81
C ILE A 79 16.49 -8.41 3.19
N ALA A 80 15.34 -9.11 3.11
CA ALA A 80 15.20 -10.49 3.56
C ALA A 80 14.11 -11.23 2.74
N PRO A 81 14.34 -11.46 1.43
CA PRO A 81 13.35 -12.10 0.56
C PRO A 81 12.94 -13.50 1.03
N GLU A 82 13.82 -14.23 1.70
CA GLU A 82 13.57 -15.57 2.25
C GLU A 82 12.49 -15.59 3.33
N ARG A 83 12.19 -14.43 3.94
CA ARG A 83 11.14 -14.25 4.94
C ARG A 83 9.75 -14.14 4.31
N ILE A 84 9.67 -13.79 3.03
CA ILE A 84 8.42 -13.52 2.33
C ILE A 84 8.00 -14.76 1.55
N THR A 85 6.79 -15.25 1.78
CA THR A 85 6.26 -16.43 1.09
C THR A 85 5.48 -16.08 -0.17
N ARG A 86 4.81 -14.93 -0.18
CA ARG A 86 3.98 -14.41 -1.28
C ARG A 86 3.97 -12.88 -1.21
N LEU A 87 3.85 -12.20 -2.34
CA LEU A 87 3.82 -10.74 -2.45
C LEU A 87 2.54 -10.27 -3.13
N CYS A 88 1.83 -9.32 -2.53
CA CYS A 88 0.71 -8.63 -3.15
C CYS A 88 0.92 -7.11 -3.06
N LEU A 89 0.89 -6.43 -4.20
CA LEU A 89 1.11 -4.99 -4.26
C LEU A 89 -0.11 -4.31 -4.89
N PHE A 90 -0.68 -3.37 -4.16
CA PHE A 90 -1.80 -2.55 -4.60
C PHE A 90 -1.35 -1.12 -4.88
N ASP A 91 -1.75 -0.56 -6.02
CA ASP A 91 -1.68 0.88 -6.32
C ASP A 91 -0.33 1.50 -5.89
N THR A 92 0.75 0.96 -6.43
CA THR A 92 2.12 1.34 -6.07
C THR A 92 3.04 1.36 -7.29
N SER A 93 4.32 1.63 -7.08
CA SER A 93 5.34 1.71 -8.11
C SER A 93 6.71 1.27 -7.58
N ALA A 94 7.54 0.70 -8.46
CA ALA A 94 8.94 0.42 -8.15
C ALA A 94 9.87 1.61 -8.42
N ARG A 95 9.37 2.70 -9.00
CA ARG A 95 10.18 3.87 -9.38
C ARG A 95 10.48 4.75 -8.17
N ALA A 96 11.67 5.34 -8.14
CA ALA A 96 11.94 6.51 -7.32
C ALA A 96 11.12 7.71 -7.80
N ASP A 97 10.95 8.74 -6.96
CA ASP A 97 10.31 9.99 -7.35
C ASP A 97 11.09 10.68 -8.47
N THR A 98 10.39 11.18 -9.49
CA THR A 98 10.96 12.12 -10.46
C THR A 98 11.36 13.44 -9.80
N HIS A 99 12.18 14.24 -10.47
CA HIS A 99 12.55 15.57 -9.96
C HIS A 99 11.34 16.47 -9.67
N GLU A 100 10.28 16.35 -10.48
CA GLU A 100 9.04 17.11 -10.29
C GLU A 100 8.29 16.63 -9.04
N GLN A 101 8.12 15.32 -8.88
CA GLN A 101 7.50 14.72 -7.68
C GLN A 101 8.28 15.08 -6.42
N GLN A 102 9.63 15.05 -6.46
CA GLN A 102 10.47 15.47 -5.36
C GLN A 102 10.27 16.94 -4.99
N ARG A 103 10.22 17.86 -5.99
CA ARG A 103 9.95 19.29 -5.75
C ARG A 103 8.58 19.49 -5.10
N ARG A 104 7.52 18.82 -5.64
CA ARG A 104 6.17 18.88 -5.08
C ARG A 104 6.15 18.41 -3.64
N ARG A 105 6.81 17.29 -3.34
CA ARG A 105 6.88 16.72 -1.99
C ARG A 105 7.61 17.64 -1.02
N ARG A 106 8.77 18.18 -1.39
CA ARG A 106 9.50 19.17 -0.56
C ARG A 106 8.65 20.42 -0.30
N GLY A 107 7.90 20.89 -1.28
CA GLY A 107 6.96 22.01 -1.11
C GLY A 107 5.86 21.70 -0.10
N LEU A 108 5.24 20.54 -0.16
CA LEU A 108 4.23 20.09 0.82
C LEU A 108 4.82 19.98 2.24
N MET A 109 6.02 19.42 2.37
CA MET A 109 6.71 19.33 3.66
C MET A 109 7.03 20.71 4.23
N ALA A 110 7.46 21.66 3.41
CA ALA A 110 7.75 23.04 3.84
C ALA A 110 6.47 23.75 4.34
N LEU A 111 5.38 23.62 3.61
CA LEU A 111 4.07 24.17 4.02
C LEU A 111 3.59 23.56 5.35
N THR A 112 3.78 22.24 5.50
CA THR A 112 3.41 21.51 6.71
C THR A 112 4.22 21.96 7.93
N ARG A 113 5.55 22.14 7.77
CA ARG A 113 6.42 22.68 8.83
C ARG A 113 6.00 24.08 9.26
N GLY A 114 5.50 24.91 8.34
CA GLY A 114 4.92 26.22 8.60
C GLY A 114 3.53 26.20 9.25
N ASN A 115 3.14 25.13 9.92
CA ASN A 115 1.87 24.95 10.63
C ASN A 115 0.61 24.94 9.73
N ARG A 116 0.75 24.55 8.46
CA ARG A 116 -0.34 24.46 7.48
C ARG A 116 -0.71 23.01 7.13
N PHE A 117 -0.49 22.07 8.05
CA PHE A 117 -0.94 20.70 7.86
C PHE A 117 -2.47 20.64 7.89
N ARG A 118 -3.05 20.00 6.87
CA ARG A 118 -4.50 19.80 6.76
C ARG A 118 -4.87 18.33 6.49
N GLY A 119 -3.88 17.41 6.55
CA GLY A 119 -4.11 16.02 6.18
C GLY A 119 -4.53 15.89 4.71
N VAL A 120 -5.42 14.98 4.44
CA VAL A 120 -6.18 14.93 3.19
C VAL A 120 -7.29 15.99 3.27
N THR A 121 -7.47 16.75 2.22
CA THR A 121 -8.53 17.76 2.11
C THR A 121 -9.55 17.33 1.05
N PRO A 122 -10.78 17.86 1.05
CA PRO A 122 -11.76 17.56 0.01
C PRO A 122 -11.24 17.77 -1.43
N LYS A 123 -10.29 18.71 -1.62
CA LYS A 123 -9.64 18.94 -2.93
C LYS A 123 -8.72 17.79 -3.39
N LEU A 124 -8.24 16.95 -2.47
CA LEU A 124 -7.37 15.82 -2.77
C LEU A 124 -8.15 14.51 -2.98
N LEU A 125 -9.38 14.42 -2.49
CA LEU A 125 -10.19 13.21 -2.61
C LEU A 125 -10.33 12.72 -4.07
N PRO A 126 -10.51 13.59 -5.09
CA PRO A 126 -10.57 13.13 -6.48
C PRO A 126 -9.27 12.54 -7.03
N GLN A 127 -8.14 12.67 -6.32
CA GLN A 127 -6.89 11.99 -6.66
C GLN A 127 -6.75 10.63 -5.97
N LEU A 128 -7.56 10.39 -4.94
CA LEU A 128 -7.51 9.18 -4.12
C LEU A 128 -8.66 8.22 -4.43
N LEU A 129 -9.83 8.75 -4.77
CA LEU A 129 -11.06 7.98 -4.91
C LEU A 129 -11.60 8.08 -6.34
N HIS A 130 -12.24 7.01 -6.78
CA HIS A 130 -13.04 7.02 -8.00
C HIS A 130 -14.16 8.07 -7.91
N PRO A 131 -14.55 8.74 -9.02
CA PRO A 131 -15.60 9.75 -9.01
C PRO A 131 -16.91 9.30 -8.35
N ASP A 132 -17.33 8.06 -8.57
CA ASP A 132 -18.57 7.52 -7.97
C ASP A 132 -18.51 7.49 -6.43
N ARG A 133 -17.30 7.27 -5.86
CA ARG A 133 -17.09 7.22 -4.40
C ARG A 133 -17.08 8.59 -3.74
N LEU A 134 -16.87 9.66 -4.51
CA LEU A 134 -16.90 11.03 -3.98
C LEU A 134 -18.28 11.45 -3.48
N ALA A 135 -19.33 10.80 -3.96
CA ALA A 135 -20.71 11.02 -3.50
C ALA A 135 -21.08 10.22 -2.24
N GLU A 136 -20.19 9.34 -1.75
CA GLU A 136 -20.40 8.51 -0.58
C GLU A 136 -19.74 9.15 0.66
N PRO A 137 -20.54 9.77 1.59
CA PRO A 137 -19.96 10.50 2.73
C PRO A 137 -19.15 9.62 3.67
N GLU A 138 -19.49 8.35 3.83
CA GLU A 138 -18.80 7.43 4.75
C GLU A 138 -17.35 7.20 4.31
N ILE A 139 -17.12 6.85 3.04
CA ILE A 139 -15.77 6.59 2.56
C ILE A 139 -14.92 7.87 2.50
N THR A 140 -15.52 8.99 2.08
CA THR A 140 -14.81 10.27 2.04
C THR A 140 -14.41 10.74 3.43
N GLN A 141 -15.30 10.60 4.42
CA GLN A 141 -15.02 10.94 5.80
C GLN A 141 -13.96 10.02 6.42
N ASP A 142 -14.04 8.71 6.17
CA ASP A 142 -13.03 7.75 6.62
C ASP A 142 -11.62 8.11 6.13
N VAL A 143 -11.48 8.51 4.86
CA VAL A 143 -10.18 8.94 4.29
C VAL A 143 -9.67 10.22 4.97
N LEU A 144 -10.54 11.18 5.25
CA LEU A 144 -10.17 12.41 5.96
C LEU A 144 -9.75 12.11 7.41
N ASP A 145 -10.48 11.24 8.08
CA ASP A 145 -10.26 10.88 9.48
C ASP A 145 -8.98 10.05 9.66
N MET A 146 -8.67 9.11 8.75
CA MET A 146 -7.38 8.41 8.74
C MET A 146 -6.22 9.41 8.68
N ALA A 147 -6.28 10.34 7.74
CA ALA A 147 -5.23 11.34 7.58
C ALA A 147 -5.09 12.25 8.83
N ALA A 148 -6.20 12.56 9.49
CA ALA A 148 -6.21 13.34 10.72
C ALA A 148 -5.58 12.56 11.90
N ARG A 149 -5.90 11.27 12.05
CA ARG A 149 -5.33 10.40 13.09
C ARG A 149 -3.84 10.18 12.91
N VAL A 150 -3.38 9.89 11.69
CA VAL A 150 -1.96 9.75 11.35
C VAL A 150 -1.20 11.05 11.68
N GLY A 151 -1.76 12.17 11.30
CA GLY A 151 -1.33 13.47 11.77
C GLY A 151 -0.06 14.02 11.10
N ARG A 152 0.30 15.22 11.54
CA ARG A 152 1.34 16.07 10.94
C ARG A 152 2.74 15.45 10.98
N ASP A 153 3.15 14.96 12.14
CA ASP A 153 4.54 14.56 12.34
C ASP A 153 4.84 13.24 11.65
N ALA A 154 3.86 12.31 11.64
CA ALA A 154 3.95 11.10 10.83
C ALA A 154 3.94 11.42 9.33
N PHE A 155 3.10 12.35 8.88
CA PHE A 155 3.12 12.81 7.49
C PHE A 155 4.51 13.30 7.05
N LEU A 156 5.19 14.10 7.88
CA LEU A 156 6.53 14.61 7.57
C LEU A 156 7.55 13.47 7.48
N ARG A 157 7.49 12.49 8.40
CA ARG A 157 8.36 11.30 8.35
C ARG A 157 8.09 10.46 7.11
N GLN A 158 6.83 10.14 6.83
CA GLN A 158 6.42 9.37 5.66
C GLN A 158 6.83 10.07 4.34
N GLN A 159 6.63 11.38 4.23
CA GLN A 159 7.08 12.17 3.07
C GLN A 159 8.60 12.11 2.88
N GLN A 160 9.36 12.18 3.98
CA GLN A 160 10.82 12.06 3.94
C GLN A 160 11.24 10.65 3.49
N ALA A 161 10.60 9.62 4.03
CA ALA A 161 10.86 8.23 3.63
C ALA A 161 10.61 8.01 2.13
N ILE A 162 9.49 8.51 1.61
CA ILE A 162 9.18 8.39 0.18
C ILE A 162 10.18 9.17 -0.68
N LEU A 163 10.57 10.39 -0.24
CA LEU A 163 11.49 11.26 -0.98
C LEU A 163 12.87 10.61 -1.19
N THR A 164 13.31 9.80 -0.23
CA THR A 164 14.64 9.17 -0.22
C THR A 164 14.64 7.72 -0.66
N ARG A 165 13.47 7.15 -1.03
CA ARG A 165 13.40 5.76 -1.47
C ARG A 165 14.21 5.51 -2.73
N PRO A 166 14.90 4.36 -2.83
CA PRO A 166 15.60 3.97 -4.04
C PRO A 166 14.61 3.62 -5.17
N ASP A 167 15.14 3.56 -6.37
CA ASP A 167 14.48 2.92 -7.51
C ASP A 167 14.64 1.41 -7.39
N SER A 168 13.55 0.68 -7.23
CA SER A 168 13.54 -0.78 -7.03
C SER A 168 13.32 -1.59 -8.31
N ARG A 169 13.28 -0.95 -9.48
CA ARG A 169 13.02 -1.67 -10.75
C ARG A 169 14.08 -2.73 -11.07
N ALA A 170 15.33 -2.46 -10.69
CA ALA A 170 16.40 -3.43 -10.91
C ALA A 170 16.27 -4.71 -10.06
N ASP A 171 15.52 -4.65 -8.96
CA ASP A 171 15.32 -5.77 -8.04
C ASP A 171 14.18 -6.69 -8.51
N LEU A 172 13.20 -6.15 -9.27
CA LEU A 172 11.97 -6.87 -9.65
C LEU A 172 12.22 -8.22 -10.36
N PRO A 173 13.18 -8.35 -11.29
CA PRO A 173 13.49 -9.63 -11.94
C PRO A 173 14.02 -10.71 -10.99
N LEU A 174 14.43 -10.35 -9.78
CA LEU A 174 14.97 -11.26 -8.76
C LEU A 174 13.87 -11.87 -7.88
N PHE A 175 12.63 -11.40 -7.98
CA PHE A 175 11.53 -11.89 -7.14
C PHE A 175 11.02 -13.23 -7.68
N ALA A 176 11.31 -14.31 -6.94
CA ALA A 176 10.97 -15.68 -7.32
C ALA A 176 9.91 -16.29 -6.38
N LEU A 177 8.78 -15.58 -6.20
CA LEU A 177 7.69 -16.00 -5.34
C LEU A 177 6.32 -15.65 -5.98
N PRO A 178 5.22 -16.31 -5.58
CA PRO A 178 3.89 -15.97 -6.06
C PRO A 178 3.58 -14.49 -5.82
N THR A 179 3.37 -13.73 -6.91
CA THR A 179 3.16 -12.28 -6.84
C THR A 179 1.89 -11.88 -7.57
N ILE A 180 1.07 -11.05 -6.93
CA ILE A 180 -0.02 -10.30 -7.58
C ILE A 180 0.29 -8.81 -7.50
N ILE A 181 0.15 -8.13 -8.64
CA ILE A 181 0.11 -6.68 -8.75
C ILE A 181 -1.33 -6.29 -9.06
N ALA A 182 -1.92 -5.46 -8.22
CA ALA A 182 -3.28 -4.98 -8.40
C ALA A 182 -3.31 -3.45 -8.47
N VAL A 183 -4.25 -2.91 -9.24
CA VAL A 183 -4.38 -1.46 -9.42
C VAL A 183 -5.82 -1.08 -9.71
N GLY A 184 -6.29 0.03 -9.12
CA GLY A 184 -7.53 0.67 -9.52
C GLY A 184 -7.44 1.21 -10.95
N GLU A 185 -8.46 0.94 -11.77
CA GLU A 185 -8.48 1.34 -13.18
C GLU A 185 -8.37 2.87 -13.34
N GLN A 186 -8.87 3.63 -12.37
CA GLN A 186 -8.86 5.09 -12.35
C GLN A 186 -7.86 5.66 -11.33
N ASP A 187 -6.85 4.90 -10.91
CA ASP A 187 -5.81 5.43 -10.01
C ASP A 187 -5.04 6.58 -10.67
N ALA A 188 -5.18 7.77 -10.12
CA ALA A 188 -4.53 8.98 -10.60
C ALA A 188 -3.14 9.23 -10.00
N LEU A 189 -2.80 8.56 -8.88
CA LEU A 189 -1.52 8.73 -8.20
C LEU A 189 -0.45 7.76 -8.70
N THR A 190 -0.81 6.50 -8.83
CA THR A 190 0.03 5.44 -9.39
C THR A 190 -0.73 4.74 -10.53
N PRO A 191 -0.85 5.39 -11.68
CA PRO A 191 -1.72 4.94 -12.77
C PRO A 191 -1.35 3.53 -13.27
N PRO A 192 -2.29 2.81 -13.91
CA PRO A 192 -2.18 1.39 -14.25
C PRO A 192 -0.90 0.99 -15.01
N ASN A 193 -0.32 1.89 -15.80
CA ASN A 193 0.92 1.62 -16.51
C ASN A 193 2.11 1.32 -15.58
N LEU A 194 2.10 1.82 -14.34
CA LEU A 194 3.14 1.50 -13.34
C LEU A 194 2.96 0.08 -12.77
N ALA A 195 1.73 -0.37 -12.64
CA ALA A 195 1.42 -1.74 -12.25
C ALA A 195 1.79 -2.73 -13.37
N VAL A 196 1.51 -2.39 -14.63
CA VAL A 196 1.93 -3.16 -15.81
C VAL A 196 3.46 -3.30 -15.82
N GLU A 197 4.22 -2.21 -15.66
CA GLU A 197 5.69 -2.23 -15.60
C GLU A 197 6.21 -3.23 -14.55
N MET A 198 5.62 -3.22 -13.34
CA MET A 198 6.05 -4.15 -12.29
C MET A 198 5.67 -5.60 -12.61
N ALA A 199 4.46 -5.84 -13.13
CA ALA A 199 3.99 -7.17 -13.47
C ALA A 199 4.80 -7.80 -14.61
N GLU A 200 5.22 -7.02 -15.60
CA GLU A 200 6.09 -7.47 -16.69
C GLU A 200 7.52 -7.77 -16.22
N ALA A 201 8.00 -7.03 -15.21
CA ALA A 201 9.36 -7.19 -14.71
C ALA A 201 9.51 -8.33 -13.69
N ILE A 202 8.46 -8.71 -12.95
CA ILE A 202 8.51 -9.79 -11.95
C ILE A 202 8.14 -11.13 -12.60
N PRO A 203 9.02 -12.12 -12.62
CA PRO A 203 8.74 -13.42 -13.22
C PRO A 203 7.49 -14.11 -12.63
N GLY A 204 6.52 -14.42 -13.46
CA GLY A 204 5.29 -15.10 -13.05
C GLY A 204 4.29 -14.26 -12.27
N ALA A 205 4.50 -12.94 -12.17
CA ALA A 205 3.53 -12.06 -11.54
C ALA A 205 2.21 -12.00 -12.34
N ARG A 206 1.11 -11.88 -11.61
CA ARG A 206 -0.23 -11.73 -12.19
C ARG A 206 -0.71 -10.30 -11.97
N LEU A 207 -1.18 -9.66 -13.04
CA LEU A 207 -1.79 -8.32 -12.97
C LEU A 207 -3.30 -8.45 -12.75
N ARG A 208 -3.86 -7.60 -11.89
CA ARG A 208 -5.29 -7.43 -11.65
C ARG A 208 -5.66 -5.95 -11.72
N THR A 209 -6.55 -5.60 -12.63
CA THR A 209 -7.13 -4.26 -12.71
C THR A 209 -8.51 -4.29 -12.07
N ILE A 210 -8.78 -3.36 -11.17
CA ILE A 210 -10.03 -3.27 -10.42
C ILE A 210 -10.88 -2.16 -11.05
N PRO A 211 -12.01 -2.50 -11.68
CA PRO A 211 -12.86 -1.50 -12.32
C PRO A 211 -13.55 -0.60 -11.29
N HIS A 212 -13.93 0.61 -11.70
CA HIS A 212 -14.60 1.60 -10.84
C HIS A 212 -13.85 1.84 -9.52
N CYS A 213 -12.53 1.97 -9.58
CA CYS A 213 -11.65 2.08 -8.44
C CYS A 213 -10.54 3.09 -8.68
N GLY A 214 -10.31 3.95 -7.69
CA GLY A 214 -9.18 4.88 -7.64
C GLY A 214 -7.97 4.26 -6.95
N HIS A 215 -7.37 5.00 -6.01
CA HIS A 215 -6.10 4.66 -5.35
C HIS A 215 -6.26 3.81 -4.08
N LEU A 216 -7.48 3.60 -3.59
CA LEU A 216 -7.74 2.94 -2.32
C LEU A 216 -8.65 1.69 -2.46
N PRO A 217 -8.28 0.67 -3.27
CA PRO A 217 -9.10 -0.51 -3.50
C PRO A 217 -9.62 -1.19 -2.22
N PRO A 218 -8.84 -1.29 -1.11
CA PRO A 218 -9.35 -1.92 0.11
C PRO A 218 -10.60 -1.24 0.68
N MET A 219 -10.79 0.04 0.41
CA MET A 219 -11.93 0.83 0.86
C MET A 219 -12.98 1.02 -0.25
N GLU A 220 -12.53 1.22 -1.49
CA GLU A 220 -13.42 1.52 -2.61
C GLU A 220 -14.12 0.27 -3.18
N GLN A 221 -13.40 -0.83 -3.22
CA GLN A 221 -13.84 -2.11 -3.78
C GLN A 221 -13.42 -3.26 -2.84
N PRO A 222 -13.93 -3.29 -1.59
CA PRO A 222 -13.49 -4.24 -0.57
C PRO A 222 -13.69 -5.70 -0.99
N GLU A 223 -14.80 -6.02 -1.67
CA GLU A 223 -15.09 -7.38 -2.12
C GLU A 223 -14.13 -7.84 -3.22
N ALA A 224 -13.89 -7.00 -4.24
CA ALA A 224 -12.92 -7.31 -5.29
C ALA A 224 -11.49 -7.43 -4.72
N THR A 225 -11.13 -6.59 -3.76
CA THR A 225 -9.85 -6.69 -3.03
C THR A 225 -9.76 -8.01 -2.26
N ASN A 226 -10.83 -8.40 -1.57
CA ASN A 226 -10.92 -9.67 -0.84
C ASN A 226 -10.78 -10.88 -1.76
N ASP A 227 -11.38 -10.84 -2.95
CA ASP A 227 -11.29 -11.92 -3.94
C ASP A 227 -9.85 -12.05 -4.49
N ILE A 228 -9.17 -10.93 -4.75
CA ILE A 228 -7.75 -10.92 -5.13
C ILE A 228 -6.89 -11.53 -4.01
N LEU A 229 -7.14 -11.18 -2.75
CA LEU A 229 -6.39 -11.74 -1.62
C LEU A 229 -6.64 -13.24 -1.43
N ARG A 230 -7.88 -13.73 -1.61
CA ARG A 230 -8.19 -15.17 -1.59
C ARG A 230 -7.45 -15.92 -2.71
N GLU A 231 -7.50 -15.38 -3.94
CA GLU A 231 -6.78 -15.95 -5.09
C GLU A 231 -5.27 -16.00 -4.84
N TRP A 232 -4.72 -14.95 -4.25
CA TRP A 232 -3.30 -14.84 -3.98
C TRP A 232 -2.81 -15.78 -2.88
N LEU A 233 -3.64 -16.03 -1.86
CA LEU A 233 -3.31 -16.91 -0.74
C LEU A 233 -3.59 -18.40 -1.04
N ALA A 234 -4.38 -18.71 -2.04
CA ALA A 234 -4.58 -20.09 -2.49
C ALA A 234 -3.31 -20.68 -3.13
#